data_99a9ec8ff865c3b87094aab7924576ac
#
_entry.id   99a9ec8ff865c3b87094aab7924576ac
#
_cell.length_a   1.000
_cell.length_b   1.000
_cell.length_c   1.000
_cell.angle_alpha   90.00
_cell.angle_beta   90.00
_cell.angle_gamma   90.00
#
_symmetry.space_group_name_H-M   'P 1'
#
loop_
_entity.id
_entity.type
_entity.pdbx_description
1 polymer ?
#
loop_
_entity_poly.entity_id
_entity_poly.type
_entity_poly.pdbx_seq_one_letter_code
_entity_poly.pdbx_strand_id
1 'polypeptide(L)'
;MPSPFKNKSAILFDMDGVLYDSMPNHSKAWSQAMARFGMHMSPHDVYMNEGATGHDTVMRISLRDRGYEATQDEIDDIYGYKASLFRSMPEARVMPGAQEVFRKANSAGLKILIVTGSGQKNLIERVQKDFEGYITRDRMVTAFEVTRGKPYPDPYLKGLEIAGVPATEAVVVENAPLGIRAAVAAGIDTIAVNTGPLEDEILMVEKPVLLLHSMQELADNIVDLFA
;
A
#
# COMPACT_ATOMS: atom_id res chain seq x y z
N MET A 1 -7.99 -27.38 -8.45
CA MET A 1 -8.26 -26.32 -9.45
C MET A 1 -6.92 -25.76 -9.89
N PRO A 2 -6.75 -25.31 -11.15
CA PRO A 2 -5.50 -24.66 -11.52
C PRO A 2 -5.30 -23.43 -10.63
N SER A 3 -4.04 -23.12 -10.30
CA SER A 3 -3.69 -21.95 -9.52
C SER A 3 -4.18 -20.66 -10.19
N PRO A 4 -4.80 -19.72 -9.47
CA PRO A 4 -5.30 -18.48 -10.05
C PRO A 4 -4.18 -17.58 -10.60
N PHE A 5 -2.93 -17.82 -10.17
CA PHE A 5 -1.79 -16.97 -10.52
C PHE A 5 -0.70 -17.67 -11.36
N LYS A 6 -1.00 -18.84 -11.91
CA LYS A 6 -0.05 -19.69 -12.66
C LYS A 6 0.70 -18.96 -13.80
N ASN A 7 0.05 -18.03 -14.48
CA ASN A 7 0.62 -17.33 -15.64
C ASN A 7 1.16 -15.93 -15.28
N LYS A 8 1.40 -15.63 -14.02
CA LYS A 8 1.93 -14.34 -13.61
C LYS A 8 3.45 -14.32 -13.75
N SER A 9 3.95 -13.19 -14.27
CA SER A 9 5.38 -12.92 -14.46
C SER A 9 5.88 -11.74 -13.62
N ALA A 10 4.96 -11.00 -12.97
CA ALA A 10 5.28 -9.89 -12.07
C ALA A 10 4.38 -9.86 -10.82
N ILE A 11 4.97 -9.41 -9.71
CA ILE A 11 4.28 -9.17 -8.45
C ILE A 11 4.60 -7.75 -7.96
N LEU A 12 3.56 -6.96 -7.70
CA LEU A 12 3.62 -5.58 -7.27
C LEU A 12 3.13 -5.48 -5.83
N PHE A 13 3.96 -5.02 -4.93
CA PHE A 13 3.64 -4.90 -3.51
C PHE A 13 3.31 -3.46 -3.14
N ASP A 14 2.22 -3.25 -2.41
CA ASP A 14 2.13 -2.08 -1.55
C ASP A 14 3.19 -2.16 -0.44
N MET A 15 3.37 -1.08 0.30
CA MET A 15 4.43 -0.97 1.30
C MET A 15 3.89 -0.96 2.73
N ASP A 16 2.99 -0.02 3.03
CA ASP A 16 2.53 0.25 4.38
C ASP A 16 1.44 -0.76 4.80
N GLY A 17 1.73 -1.60 5.79
CA GLY A 17 0.86 -2.73 6.17
C GLY A 17 1.06 -4.00 5.33
N VAL A 18 1.90 -3.96 4.28
CA VAL A 18 2.29 -5.13 3.48
C VAL A 18 3.75 -5.50 3.73
N LEU A 19 4.69 -4.59 3.48
CA LEU A 19 6.12 -4.82 3.69
C LEU A 19 6.57 -4.39 5.08
N TYR A 20 5.91 -3.38 5.66
CA TYR A 20 6.20 -2.87 6.99
C TYR A 20 4.94 -2.82 7.85
N ASP A 21 5.09 -3.14 9.12
CA ASP A 21 4.08 -2.94 10.17
C ASP A 21 4.05 -1.46 10.60
N SER A 22 3.75 -0.58 9.63
CA SER A 22 3.77 0.87 9.77
C SER A 22 2.41 1.49 10.10
N MET A 23 1.33 0.75 9.90
CA MET A 23 -0.03 1.24 10.07
C MET A 23 -0.36 1.73 11.50
N PRO A 24 0.15 1.13 12.58
CA PRO A 24 -0.01 1.70 13.94
C PRO A 24 0.59 3.11 14.07
N ASN A 25 1.75 3.36 13.45
CA ASN A 25 2.37 4.68 13.42
C ASN A 25 1.56 5.67 12.56
N HIS A 26 1.08 5.24 11.40
CA HIS A 26 0.19 6.05 10.55
C HIS A 26 -1.08 6.41 11.31
N SER A 27 -1.72 5.45 11.98
CA SER A 27 -2.94 5.66 12.77
C SER A 27 -2.72 6.72 13.86
N LYS A 28 -1.66 6.58 14.65
CA LYS A 28 -1.34 7.54 15.70
C LYS A 28 -1.02 8.93 15.16
N ALA A 29 -0.24 9.03 14.07
CA ALA A 29 0.14 10.30 13.48
C ALA A 29 -1.07 11.04 12.88
N TRP A 30 -1.91 10.34 12.12
CA TRP A 30 -3.12 10.92 11.54
C TRP A 30 -4.12 11.36 12.60
N SER A 31 -4.42 10.51 13.59
CA SER A 31 -5.38 10.85 14.66
C SER A 31 -4.93 12.09 15.42
N GLN A 32 -3.64 12.22 15.75
CA GLN A 32 -3.11 13.40 16.44
C GLN A 32 -3.10 14.66 15.54
N ALA A 33 -2.75 14.49 14.25
CA ALA A 33 -2.75 15.63 13.34
C ALA A 33 -4.16 16.17 13.14
N MET A 34 -5.14 15.32 12.84
CA MET A 34 -6.53 15.74 12.67
C MET A 34 -7.10 16.38 13.93
N ALA A 35 -6.84 15.80 15.12
CA ALA A 35 -7.31 16.34 16.39
C ALA A 35 -6.79 17.75 16.65
N ARG A 36 -5.54 18.06 16.31
CA ARG A 36 -4.96 19.41 16.44
C ARG A 36 -5.73 20.47 15.64
N PHE A 37 -6.34 20.07 14.54
CA PHE A 37 -7.13 20.96 13.67
C PHE A 37 -8.66 20.79 13.86
N GLY A 38 -9.08 20.19 14.99
CA GLY A 38 -10.49 20.06 15.36
C GLY A 38 -11.27 19.04 14.55
N MET A 39 -10.59 18.08 13.92
CA MET A 39 -11.19 16.96 13.19
C MET A 39 -10.90 15.64 13.90
N HIS A 40 -11.71 14.62 13.62
CA HIS A 40 -11.56 13.29 14.22
C HIS A 40 -11.19 12.25 13.15
N MET A 41 -10.15 11.49 13.39
CA MET A 41 -9.77 10.36 12.54
C MET A 41 -9.45 9.15 13.42
N SER A 42 -10.36 8.19 13.44
CA SER A 42 -10.20 6.93 14.18
C SER A 42 -9.15 6.04 13.52
N PRO A 43 -8.62 5.02 14.23
CA PRO A 43 -7.79 4.00 13.59
C PRO A 43 -8.46 3.36 12.37
N HIS A 44 -9.75 3.04 12.46
CA HIS A 44 -10.53 2.51 11.34
C HIS A 44 -10.51 3.46 10.13
N ASP A 45 -10.74 4.78 10.35
CA ASP A 45 -10.67 5.77 9.27
C ASP A 45 -9.29 5.80 8.60
N VAL A 46 -8.20 5.59 9.37
CA VAL A 46 -6.84 5.57 8.80
C VAL A 46 -6.68 4.40 7.84
N TYR A 47 -7.08 3.20 8.24
CA TYR A 47 -7.00 2.03 7.36
C TYR A 47 -7.92 2.14 6.12
N MET A 48 -9.11 2.75 6.27
CA MET A 48 -10.01 3.04 5.14
C MET A 48 -9.45 4.05 4.15
N ASN A 49 -8.54 4.91 4.56
CA ASN A 49 -7.90 5.94 3.73
C ASN A 49 -6.45 5.59 3.32
N GLU A 50 -5.96 4.40 3.70
CA GLU A 50 -4.61 3.99 3.34
C GLU A 50 -4.42 3.92 1.82
N GLY A 51 -3.25 4.36 1.36
CA GLY A 51 -2.92 4.48 -0.06
C GLY A 51 -3.40 5.77 -0.73
N ALA A 52 -4.31 6.54 -0.12
CA ALA A 52 -4.68 7.85 -0.60
C ALA A 52 -3.55 8.87 -0.42
N THR A 53 -3.56 9.93 -1.23
CA THR A 53 -2.68 11.07 -0.99
C THR A 53 -3.03 11.77 0.32
N GLY A 54 -2.06 12.46 0.93
CA GLY A 54 -2.34 13.29 2.11
C GLY A 54 -3.40 14.36 1.85
N HIS A 55 -3.37 14.94 0.66
CA HIS A 55 -4.39 15.89 0.18
C HIS A 55 -5.80 15.28 0.23
N ASP A 56 -6.00 14.14 -0.45
CA ASP A 56 -7.33 13.51 -0.54
C ASP A 56 -7.83 13.03 0.83
N THR A 57 -6.92 12.60 1.70
CA THR A 57 -7.26 12.21 3.07
C THR A 57 -7.78 13.41 3.86
N VAL A 58 -7.05 14.55 3.86
CA VAL A 58 -7.47 15.74 4.57
C VAL A 58 -8.80 16.28 4.03
N MET A 59 -8.95 16.31 2.71
CA MET A 59 -10.18 16.76 2.06
C MET A 59 -11.40 15.93 2.49
N ARG A 60 -11.30 14.62 2.46
CA ARG A 60 -12.40 13.71 2.87
C ARG A 60 -12.78 13.89 4.32
N ILE A 61 -11.80 13.97 5.22
CA ILE A 61 -12.07 14.14 6.65
C ILE A 61 -12.66 15.53 6.92
N SER A 62 -12.16 16.58 6.27
CA SER A 62 -12.71 17.93 6.41
C SER A 62 -14.17 18.01 5.95
N LEU A 63 -14.48 17.45 4.78
CA LEU A 63 -15.88 17.40 4.30
C LEU A 63 -16.79 16.62 5.24
N ARG A 64 -16.32 15.49 5.79
CA ARG A 64 -17.09 14.69 6.73
C ARG A 64 -17.35 15.42 8.06
N ASP A 65 -16.32 16.02 8.66
CA ASP A 65 -16.39 16.54 10.03
C ASP A 65 -16.84 17.99 10.09
N ARG A 66 -16.53 18.80 9.06
CA ARG A 66 -16.79 20.24 9.03
C ARG A 66 -17.85 20.66 7.99
N GLY A 67 -18.14 19.81 7.00
CA GLY A 67 -19.07 20.09 5.90
C GLY A 67 -18.51 21.01 4.81
N TYR A 68 -17.20 21.33 4.83
CA TYR A 68 -16.53 22.12 3.81
C TYR A 68 -15.13 21.60 3.50
N GLU A 69 -14.61 21.97 2.33
CA GLU A 69 -13.28 21.59 1.87
C GLU A 69 -12.19 22.35 2.63
N ALA A 70 -11.13 21.66 3.01
CA ALA A 70 -9.93 22.29 3.57
C ALA A 70 -9.23 23.14 2.50
N THR A 71 -8.67 24.28 2.89
CA THR A 71 -7.82 25.08 2.01
C THR A 71 -6.48 24.39 1.78
N GLN A 72 -5.75 24.78 0.73
CA GLN A 72 -4.43 24.21 0.46
C GLN A 72 -3.46 24.42 1.63
N ASP A 73 -3.49 25.61 2.25
CA ASP A 73 -2.65 25.93 3.42
C ASP A 73 -2.98 25.01 4.61
N GLU A 74 -4.27 24.77 4.88
CA GLU A 74 -4.68 23.82 5.94
C GLU A 74 -4.22 22.38 5.62
N ILE A 75 -4.32 21.95 4.36
CA ILE A 75 -3.86 20.64 3.93
C ILE A 75 -2.36 20.50 4.17
N ASP A 76 -1.58 21.48 3.77
CA ASP A 76 -0.13 21.50 3.92
C ASP A 76 0.29 21.49 5.39
N ASP A 77 -0.39 22.28 6.23
CA ASP A 77 -0.16 22.33 7.68
C ASP A 77 -0.49 20.99 8.37
N ILE A 78 -1.65 20.42 8.07
CA ILE A 78 -2.10 19.14 8.65
C ILE A 78 -1.16 18.01 8.22
N TYR A 79 -0.87 17.92 6.92
CA TYR A 79 -0.01 16.87 6.40
C TYR A 79 1.44 17.03 6.85
N GLY A 80 1.95 18.26 6.89
CA GLY A 80 3.27 18.58 7.42
C GLY A 80 3.41 18.18 8.88
N TYR A 81 2.40 18.47 9.71
CA TYR A 81 2.39 18.05 11.12
C TYR A 81 2.29 16.53 11.26
N LYS A 82 1.40 15.86 10.52
CA LYS A 82 1.33 14.39 10.46
C LYS A 82 2.67 13.77 10.11
N ALA A 83 3.33 14.29 9.08
CA ALA A 83 4.64 13.79 8.64
C ALA A 83 5.73 14.00 9.70
N SER A 84 5.70 15.11 10.45
CA SER A 84 6.64 15.36 11.55
C SER A 84 6.43 14.37 12.71
N LEU A 85 5.18 14.11 13.08
CA LEU A 85 4.83 13.11 14.09
C LEU A 85 5.29 11.72 13.67
N PHE A 86 4.99 11.31 12.45
CA PHE A 86 5.39 10.01 11.93
C PHE A 86 6.91 9.81 11.97
N ARG A 87 7.69 10.82 11.54
CA ARG A 87 9.16 10.78 11.61
C ARG A 87 9.73 10.71 13.03
N SER A 88 9.00 11.18 14.04
CA SER A 88 9.43 11.13 15.45
C SER A 88 9.13 9.76 16.12
N MET A 89 8.37 8.90 15.46
CA MET A 89 8.04 7.58 15.99
C MET A 89 9.15 6.57 15.71
N PRO A 90 9.23 5.48 16.49
CA PRO A 90 10.13 4.36 16.19
C PRO A 90 9.89 3.83 14.78
N GLU A 91 10.95 3.40 14.11
CA GLU A 91 10.84 2.78 12.80
C GLU A 91 9.94 1.53 12.85
N ALA A 92 9.03 1.43 11.89
CA ALA A 92 8.19 0.26 11.74
C ALA A 92 9.05 -0.99 11.44
N ARG A 93 8.67 -2.14 11.96
CA ARG A 93 9.37 -3.39 11.66
C ARG A 93 8.99 -3.88 10.26
N VAL A 94 9.88 -4.65 9.64
CA VAL A 94 9.52 -5.43 8.45
C VAL A 94 8.40 -6.40 8.83
N MET A 95 7.38 -6.49 7.99
CA MET A 95 6.24 -7.36 8.22
C MET A 95 6.70 -8.83 8.24
N PRO A 96 6.31 -9.63 9.25
CA PRO A 96 6.63 -11.05 9.26
C PRO A 96 6.19 -11.75 7.97
N GLY A 97 7.09 -12.53 7.36
CA GLY A 97 6.87 -13.20 6.09
C GLY A 97 7.24 -12.39 4.85
N ALA A 98 7.32 -11.04 4.91
CA ALA A 98 7.56 -10.22 3.71
C ALA A 98 8.88 -10.54 3.01
N GLN A 99 9.98 -10.68 3.74
CA GLN A 99 11.27 -11.04 3.13
C GLN A 99 11.25 -12.45 2.53
N GLU A 100 10.53 -13.39 3.15
CA GLU A 100 10.38 -14.73 2.61
C GLU A 100 9.55 -14.75 1.33
N VAL A 101 8.48 -13.95 1.26
CA VAL A 101 7.70 -13.75 0.02
C VAL A 101 8.61 -13.25 -1.10
N PHE A 102 9.46 -12.24 -0.84
CA PHE A 102 10.40 -11.73 -1.84
C PHE A 102 11.38 -12.80 -2.33
N ARG A 103 11.96 -13.56 -1.39
CA ARG A 103 12.86 -14.66 -1.73
C ARG A 103 12.19 -15.72 -2.61
N LYS A 104 10.98 -16.14 -2.25
CA LYS A 104 10.23 -17.17 -2.99
C LYS A 104 9.75 -16.63 -4.34
N ALA A 105 9.25 -15.40 -4.42
CA ALA A 105 8.85 -14.75 -5.66
C ALA A 105 10.03 -14.62 -6.64
N ASN A 106 11.20 -14.19 -6.14
CA ASN A 106 12.42 -14.12 -6.95
C ASN A 106 12.86 -15.50 -7.44
N SER A 107 12.79 -16.53 -6.59
CA SER A 107 13.13 -17.92 -6.97
C SER A 107 12.16 -18.48 -8.01
N ALA A 108 10.93 -18.03 -8.03
CA ALA A 108 9.93 -18.36 -9.06
C ALA A 108 10.09 -17.54 -10.35
N GLY A 109 11.08 -16.65 -10.43
CA GLY A 109 11.36 -15.82 -11.61
C GLY A 109 10.42 -14.63 -11.79
N LEU A 110 9.64 -14.27 -10.77
CA LEU A 110 8.74 -13.12 -10.83
C LEU A 110 9.53 -11.81 -10.76
N LYS A 111 9.14 -10.85 -11.59
CA LYS A 111 9.60 -9.45 -11.47
C LYS A 111 8.94 -8.83 -10.23
N ILE A 112 9.75 -8.34 -9.31
CA ILE A 112 9.27 -7.74 -8.05
C ILE A 112 9.30 -6.22 -8.16
N LEU A 113 8.19 -5.56 -7.85
CA LEU A 113 8.05 -4.11 -7.80
C LEU A 113 7.38 -3.66 -6.50
N ILE A 114 7.61 -2.42 -6.13
CA ILE A 114 6.94 -1.77 -5.00
C ILE A 114 6.15 -0.57 -5.52
N VAL A 115 4.91 -0.42 -5.05
CA VAL A 115 3.99 0.67 -5.45
C VAL A 115 3.41 1.31 -4.21
N THR A 116 3.98 2.44 -3.78
CA THR A 116 3.60 3.14 -2.55
C THR A 116 3.14 4.57 -2.80
N GLY A 117 2.20 5.05 -1.99
CA GLY A 117 1.83 6.48 -1.93
C GLY A 117 2.84 7.37 -1.20
N SER A 118 3.90 6.80 -0.62
CA SER A 118 4.92 7.57 0.09
C SER A 118 5.92 8.21 -0.86
N GLY A 119 6.32 9.47 -0.56
CA GLY A 119 7.40 10.21 -1.23
C GLY A 119 8.62 10.44 -0.34
N GLN A 120 8.78 9.72 0.77
CA GLN A 120 9.87 9.95 1.72
C GLN A 120 11.16 9.25 1.30
N LYS A 121 12.23 10.01 1.02
CA LYS A 121 13.52 9.47 0.55
C LYS A 121 14.14 8.45 1.51
N ASN A 122 14.14 8.75 2.80
CA ASN A 122 14.68 7.85 3.83
C ASN A 122 13.98 6.49 3.86
N LEU A 123 12.67 6.46 3.57
CA LEU A 123 11.90 5.22 3.50
C LEU A 123 12.27 4.40 2.27
N ILE A 124 12.50 5.07 1.13
CA ILE A 124 12.95 4.43 -0.11
C ILE A 124 14.33 3.76 0.08
N GLU A 125 15.27 4.49 0.70
CA GLU A 125 16.62 3.96 1.01
C GLU A 125 16.53 2.76 1.98
N ARG A 126 15.66 2.83 2.96
CA ARG A 126 15.43 1.74 3.90
C ARG A 126 14.89 0.49 3.20
N VAL A 127 13.90 0.64 2.33
CA VAL A 127 13.35 -0.49 1.55
C VAL A 127 14.45 -1.18 0.76
N GLN A 128 15.32 -0.42 0.10
CA GLN A 128 16.43 -0.99 -0.66
C GLN A 128 17.42 -1.77 0.22
N LYS A 129 17.60 -1.33 1.47
CA LYS A 129 18.44 -2.03 2.45
C LYS A 129 17.77 -3.30 3.00
N ASP A 130 16.51 -3.20 3.43
CA ASP A 130 15.79 -4.31 4.08
C ASP A 130 15.43 -5.44 3.09
N PHE A 131 15.35 -5.10 1.79
CA PHE A 131 15.08 -6.04 0.68
C PHE A 131 16.25 -6.05 -0.33
N GLU A 132 17.49 -5.92 0.16
CA GLU A 132 18.69 -5.91 -0.66
C GLU A 132 18.77 -7.15 -1.55
N GLY A 133 19.16 -6.95 -2.82
CA GLY A 133 19.24 -8.01 -3.82
C GLY A 133 17.93 -8.32 -4.55
N TYR A 134 16.79 -7.82 -4.05
CA TYR A 134 15.49 -8.04 -4.68
C TYR A 134 14.88 -6.78 -5.30
N ILE A 135 15.17 -5.60 -4.73
CA ILE A 135 14.57 -4.34 -5.16
C ILE A 135 15.62 -3.24 -5.37
N THR A 136 15.45 -2.50 -6.44
CA THR A 136 16.24 -1.32 -6.80
C THR A 136 15.31 -0.13 -6.98
N ARG A 137 15.83 1.11 -6.96
CA ARG A 137 15.00 2.33 -7.05
C ARG A 137 14.14 2.39 -8.33
N ASP A 138 14.67 1.90 -9.44
CA ASP A 138 13.99 1.83 -10.73
C ASP A 138 12.81 0.84 -10.77
N ARG A 139 12.68 -0.03 -9.76
CA ARG A 139 11.55 -0.95 -9.59
C ARG A 139 10.54 -0.47 -8.54
N MET A 140 10.56 0.81 -8.21
CA MET A 140 9.67 1.42 -7.25
C MET A 140 8.85 2.52 -7.90
N VAL A 141 7.54 2.50 -7.67
CA VAL A 141 6.62 3.61 -7.94
C VAL A 141 6.29 4.26 -6.60
N THR A 142 6.52 5.55 -6.50
CA THR A 142 6.27 6.37 -5.30
C THR A 142 5.37 7.54 -5.66
N ALA A 143 5.06 8.41 -4.70
CA ALA A 143 4.30 9.62 -4.97
C ALA A 143 4.94 10.56 -6.03
N PHE A 144 6.21 10.38 -6.35
CA PHE A 144 6.91 11.21 -7.33
C PHE A 144 6.67 10.80 -8.78
N GLU A 145 6.29 9.54 -9.03
CA GLU A 145 6.11 8.99 -10.38
C GLU A 145 4.68 9.12 -10.91
N VAL A 146 3.73 9.55 -10.08
CA VAL A 146 2.31 9.63 -10.46
C VAL A 146 1.66 10.94 -9.99
N THR A 147 0.69 11.42 -10.75
CA THR A 147 -0.09 12.62 -10.38
C THR A 147 -1.28 12.25 -9.50
N ARG A 148 -1.90 11.09 -9.74
CA ARG A 148 -3.05 10.62 -8.95
C ARG A 148 -2.65 9.35 -8.20
N GLY A 149 -2.82 9.40 -6.86
CA GLY A 149 -2.63 8.24 -5.99
C GLY A 149 -3.80 7.27 -6.02
N LYS A 150 -3.70 6.20 -5.24
CA LYS A 150 -4.82 5.27 -4.99
C LYS A 150 -6.05 6.04 -4.45
N PRO A 151 -7.26 5.79 -4.86
CA PRO A 151 -7.75 4.60 -5.58
C PRO A 151 -7.68 4.69 -7.12
N TYR A 152 -7.04 5.69 -7.70
CA TYR A 152 -6.83 5.74 -9.14
C TYR A 152 -5.83 4.65 -9.57
N PRO A 153 -5.98 4.07 -10.78
CA PRO A 153 -5.12 2.98 -11.24
C PRO A 153 -3.69 3.41 -11.60
N ASP A 154 -3.44 4.71 -11.68
CA ASP A 154 -2.19 5.31 -12.19
C ASP A 154 -0.92 4.70 -11.55
N PRO A 155 -0.83 4.49 -10.21
CA PRO A 155 0.36 3.89 -9.61
C PRO A 155 0.62 2.47 -10.10
N TYR A 156 -0.42 1.66 -10.23
CA TYR A 156 -0.28 0.28 -10.68
C TYR A 156 -0.06 0.18 -12.19
N LEU A 157 -0.69 1.06 -13.00
CA LEU A 157 -0.39 1.17 -14.43
C LEU A 157 1.08 1.56 -14.65
N LYS A 158 1.62 2.47 -13.84
CA LYS A 158 3.04 2.82 -13.87
C LYS A 158 3.93 1.64 -13.46
N GLY A 159 3.50 0.86 -12.47
CA GLY A 159 4.17 -0.38 -12.10
C GLY A 159 4.23 -1.40 -13.24
N LEU A 160 3.13 -1.58 -13.99
CA LEU A 160 3.10 -2.45 -15.18
C LEU A 160 4.06 -1.97 -16.29
N GLU A 161 4.09 -0.65 -16.53
CA GLU A 161 5.04 -0.04 -17.49
C GLU A 161 6.49 -0.38 -17.12
N ILE A 162 6.88 -0.21 -15.84
CA ILE A 162 8.23 -0.53 -15.35
C ILE A 162 8.49 -2.04 -15.42
N ALA A 163 7.53 -2.87 -15.07
CA ALA A 163 7.65 -4.33 -15.16
C ALA A 163 7.75 -4.81 -16.61
N GLY A 164 7.21 -4.06 -17.57
CA GLY A 164 7.14 -4.44 -18.97
C GLY A 164 6.27 -5.68 -19.19
N VAL A 165 5.11 -5.74 -18.50
CA VAL A 165 4.15 -6.85 -18.61
C VAL A 165 2.72 -6.32 -18.72
N PRO A 166 1.81 -7.04 -19.37
CA PRO A 166 0.39 -6.71 -19.36
C PRO A 166 -0.23 -6.97 -17.98
N ALA A 167 -1.37 -6.33 -17.67
CA ALA A 167 -2.07 -6.51 -16.41
C ALA A 167 -2.42 -7.98 -16.11
N THR A 168 -2.74 -8.75 -17.14
CA THR A 168 -3.05 -10.18 -17.03
C THR A 168 -1.91 -11.05 -16.53
N GLU A 169 -0.67 -10.59 -16.67
CA GLU A 169 0.54 -11.29 -16.20
C GLU A 169 1.08 -10.74 -14.87
N ALA A 170 0.42 -9.76 -14.29
CA ALA A 170 0.80 -9.22 -13.00
C ALA A 170 -0.16 -9.64 -11.89
N VAL A 171 0.30 -9.56 -10.65
CA VAL A 171 -0.51 -9.65 -9.44
C VAL A 171 -0.10 -8.53 -8.48
N VAL A 172 -1.07 -7.98 -7.76
CA VAL A 172 -0.83 -6.99 -6.71
C VAL A 172 -1.03 -7.63 -5.34
N VAL A 173 -0.20 -7.27 -4.36
CA VAL A 173 -0.39 -7.59 -2.94
C VAL A 173 -0.70 -6.30 -2.19
N GLU A 174 -1.86 -6.23 -1.56
CA GLU A 174 -2.43 -5.03 -0.94
C GLU A 174 -3.16 -5.34 0.36
N ASN A 175 -3.20 -4.38 1.28
CA ASN A 175 -3.90 -4.53 2.57
C ASN A 175 -5.04 -3.52 2.78
N ALA A 176 -5.25 -2.58 1.85
CA ALA A 176 -6.17 -1.47 2.04
C ALA A 176 -7.22 -1.38 0.93
N PRO A 177 -8.48 -0.97 1.24
CA PRO A 177 -9.56 -0.90 0.25
C PRO A 177 -9.21 -0.04 -0.97
N LEU A 178 -8.57 1.12 -0.76
CA LEU A 178 -8.25 2.04 -1.86
C LEU A 178 -7.16 1.47 -2.77
N GLY A 179 -6.21 0.73 -2.21
CA GLY A 179 -5.17 0.08 -2.97
C GLY A 179 -5.68 -1.10 -3.78
N ILE A 180 -6.54 -1.95 -3.19
CA ILE A 180 -7.21 -3.04 -3.90
C ILE A 180 -8.04 -2.47 -5.07
N ARG A 181 -8.83 -1.42 -4.81
CA ARG A 181 -9.61 -0.72 -5.85
C ARG A 181 -8.74 -0.20 -7.00
N ALA A 182 -7.58 0.39 -6.67
CA ALA A 182 -6.64 0.88 -7.68
C ALA A 182 -6.08 -0.26 -8.54
N ALA A 183 -5.71 -1.39 -7.94
CA ALA A 183 -5.20 -2.56 -8.64
C ALA A 183 -6.28 -3.19 -9.54
N VAL A 184 -7.49 -3.37 -9.03
CA VAL A 184 -8.65 -3.87 -9.80
C VAL A 184 -9.00 -2.93 -10.94
N ALA A 185 -8.97 -1.61 -10.72
CA ALA A 185 -9.20 -0.61 -11.76
C ALA A 185 -8.08 -0.61 -12.84
N ALA A 186 -6.87 -1.03 -12.49
CA ALA A 186 -5.78 -1.28 -13.46
C ALA A 186 -5.91 -2.62 -14.21
N GLY A 187 -6.94 -3.43 -13.91
CA GLY A 187 -7.15 -4.74 -14.51
C GLY A 187 -6.21 -5.83 -13.98
N ILE A 188 -5.63 -5.64 -12.79
CA ILE A 188 -4.65 -6.56 -12.21
C ILE A 188 -5.32 -7.42 -11.14
N ASP A 189 -5.09 -8.74 -11.20
CA ASP A 189 -5.49 -9.64 -10.13
C ASP A 189 -4.81 -9.26 -8.81
N THR A 190 -5.59 -9.27 -7.73
CA THR A 190 -5.11 -8.77 -6.44
C THR A 190 -5.24 -9.82 -5.35
N ILE A 191 -4.18 -9.99 -4.58
CA ILE A 191 -4.16 -10.71 -3.30
C ILE A 191 -4.31 -9.65 -2.21
N ALA A 192 -5.41 -9.68 -1.48
CA ALA A 192 -5.58 -8.89 -0.28
C ALA A 192 -4.90 -9.60 0.90
N VAL A 193 -4.14 -8.86 1.70
CA VAL A 193 -3.58 -9.35 2.97
C VAL A 193 -4.15 -8.52 4.11
N ASN A 194 -5.14 -9.05 4.82
CA ASN A 194 -5.75 -8.35 5.94
C ASN A 194 -4.83 -8.37 7.17
N THR A 195 -3.88 -7.45 7.19
CA THR A 195 -2.91 -7.27 8.29
C THR A 195 -3.37 -6.24 9.32
N GLY A 196 -4.56 -5.71 9.17
CA GLY A 196 -5.14 -4.65 9.99
C GLY A 196 -6.43 -5.07 10.72
N PRO A 197 -7.12 -4.11 11.33
CA PRO A 197 -8.35 -4.35 12.11
C PRO A 197 -9.63 -4.25 11.27
N LEU A 198 -9.55 -4.14 9.94
CA LEU A 198 -10.74 -4.07 9.09
C LEU A 198 -11.38 -5.45 8.99
N GLU A 199 -12.70 -5.48 8.92
CA GLU A 199 -13.44 -6.69 8.61
C GLU A 199 -13.14 -7.14 7.18
N ASP A 200 -13.06 -8.45 6.97
CA ASP A 200 -12.72 -9.05 5.67
C ASP A 200 -13.65 -8.59 4.54
N GLU A 201 -14.92 -8.40 4.87
CA GLU A 201 -15.96 -7.95 3.95
C GLU A 201 -15.64 -6.59 3.34
N ILE A 202 -14.98 -5.70 4.08
CA ILE A 202 -14.56 -4.38 3.59
C ILE A 202 -13.53 -4.52 2.46
N LEU A 203 -12.57 -5.44 2.61
CA LEU A 203 -11.59 -5.72 1.57
C LEU A 203 -12.21 -6.49 0.40
N MET A 204 -13.09 -7.45 0.69
CA MET A 204 -13.74 -8.29 -0.32
C MET A 204 -14.70 -7.52 -1.23
N VAL A 205 -15.32 -6.43 -0.75
CA VAL A 205 -16.15 -5.52 -1.58
C VAL A 205 -15.34 -4.94 -2.75
N GLU A 206 -14.03 -4.74 -2.59
CA GLU A 206 -13.13 -4.25 -3.63
C GLU A 206 -12.70 -5.34 -4.64
N LYS A 207 -13.18 -6.58 -4.47
CA LYS A 207 -13.04 -7.73 -5.38
C LYS A 207 -11.59 -8.21 -5.59
N PRO A 208 -10.81 -8.42 -4.55
CA PRO A 208 -9.57 -9.16 -4.70
C PRO A 208 -9.87 -10.60 -5.13
N VAL A 209 -8.92 -11.25 -5.81
CA VAL A 209 -9.03 -12.66 -6.22
C VAL A 209 -8.85 -13.60 -5.03
N LEU A 210 -8.03 -13.19 -4.06
CA LEU A 210 -7.71 -13.95 -2.86
C LEU A 210 -7.58 -12.99 -1.67
N LEU A 211 -8.04 -13.43 -0.50
CA LEU A 211 -7.80 -12.76 0.77
C LEU A 211 -7.05 -13.70 1.71
N LEU A 212 -5.97 -13.20 2.29
CA LEU A 212 -5.13 -13.83 3.30
C LEU A 212 -5.06 -12.93 4.54
N HIS A 213 -4.65 -13.47 5.70
CA HIS A 213 -4.64 -12.73 6.96
C HIS A 213 -3.23 -12.32 7.42
N SER A 214 -2.19 -12.65 6.64
CA SER A 214 -0.82 -12.20 6.91
C SER A 214 0.10 -12.38 5.71
N MET A 215 1.21 -11.65 5.71
CA MET A 215 2.30 -11.90 4.77
C MET A 215 3.00 -13.24 5.02
N GLN A 216 2.93 -13.79 6.25
CA GLN A 216 3.43 -15.13 6.52
C GLN A 216 2.56 -16.18 5.82
N GLU A 217 1.24 -16.04 5.85
CA GLU A 217 0.33 -16.93 5.13
C GLU A 217 0.59 -16.88 3.61
N LEU A 218 0.86 -15.68 3.05
CA LEU A 218 1.30 -15.57 1.66
C LEU A 218 2.65 -16.27 1.44
N ALA A 219 3.61 -16.10 2.33
CA ALA A 219 4.91 -16.77 2.24
C ALA A 219 4.76 -18.29 2.21
N ASP A 220 3.89 -18.84 3.05
CA ASP A 220 3.69 -20.28 3.16
C ASP A 220 3.07 -20.87 1.89
N ASN A 221 2.21 -20.11 1.19
CA ASN A 221 1.43 -20.59 0.06
C ASN A 221 1.93 -20.09 -1.32
N ILE A 222 2.85 -19.14 -1.40
CA ILE A 222 3.20 -18.44 -2.66
C ILE A 222 3.67 -19.40 -3.76
N VAL A 223 4.39 -20.47 -3.43
CA VAL A 223 4.88 -21.43 -4.44
C VAL A 223 3.71 -22.13 -5.12
N ASP A 224 2.72 -22.59 -4.34
CA ASP A 224 1.54 -23.29 -4.87
C ASP A 224 0.60 -22.33 -5.60
N LEU A 225 0.54 -21.06 -5.16
CA LEU A 225 -0.25 -20.02 -5.79
C LEU A 225 0.24 -19.63 -7.19
N PHE A 226 1.51 -19.84 -7.49
CA PHE A 226 2.12 -19.48 -8.79
C PHE A 226 2.57 -20.69 -9.62
N ALA A 227 2.34 -21.93 -9.13
CA ALA A 227 2.72 -23.18 -9.79
C ALA A 227 1.84 -23.55 -11.01
#